data_0f12b9aa621a89206609e7540bf418b5
#
_entry.id   0f12b9aa621a89206609e7540bf418b5
#
_cell.length_a   1.000
_cell.length_b   1.000
_cell.length_c   1.000
_cell.angle_alpha   90.00
_cell.angle_beta   90.00
_cell.angle_gamma   90.00
#
_symmetry.space_group_name_H-M   'P 1'
#
loop_
_entity.id
_entity.type
_entity.pdbx_description
1 polymer ?
#
loop_
_entity_poly.entity_id
_entity_poly.type
_entity_poly.pdbx_seq_one_letter_code
_entity_poly.pdbx_strand_id
1 'polypeptide(L)'
;MKEKKSNFSKKCCSSLSGSTTVIHFMNGSFTMDPDTIRQAISFSQAEKAMIERFGLPAETFIPLLLSLRTGGDWSYASEIVRAIAIMDKTTVYDEEHHKGYTREEIFLIVNPTVLESEGVVTRLEKCGEEEVRMLVNRPYRVKVKGDPILRAIVIPTEQVIRVDSLPGGQVSFTGSSAYGVAHEMEHMEKQDIAGIPLYAFQYRWD
;
A
#
# COMPACT_ATOMS: atom_id res chain seq x y z
N MET A 1 39.16 21.92 -19.49
CA MET A 1 38.30 20.93 -18.82
C MET A 1 36.90 21.50 -18.78
N LYS A 2 36.01 20.98 -19.59
CA LYS A 2 34.59 21.41 -19.65
C LYS A 2 33.79 20.48 -18.78
N GLU A 3 33.24 21.01 -17.68
CA GLU A 3 32.28 20.30 -16.83
C GLU A 3 31.00 20.00 -17.61
N LYS A 4 30.71 18.72 -17.79
CA LYS A 4 29.41 18.26 -18.24
C LYS A 4 28.44 18.30 -17.05
N LYS A 5 27.60 19.32 -16.99
CA LYS A 5 26.40 19.33 -16.15
C LYS A 5 25.44 18.28 -16.73
N SER A 6 25.26 17.18 -16.03
CA SER A 6 24.21 16.22 -16.35
C SER A 6 22.86 16.83 -15.94
N ASN A 7 22.07 17.22 -16.92
CA ASN A 7 20.68 17.53 -16.73
C ASN A 7 19.93 16.21 -16.47
N PHE A 8 19.75 15.86 -15.20
CA PHE A 8 18.79 14.84 -14.82
C PHE A 8 17.39 15.45 -14.94
N SER A 9 16.73 15.05 -16.01
CA SER A 9 15.38 15.47 -16.34
C SER A 9 14.38 14.92 -15.31
N LYS A 10 13.74 15.83 -14.58
CA LYS A 10 12.51 15.59 -13.85
C LYS A 10 11.44 15.09 -14.83
N LYS A 11 11.13 13.81 -14.80
CA LYS A 11 9.93 13.23 -15.40
C LYS A 11 9.35 12.20 -14.45
N CYS A 12 8.78 12.70 -13.38
CA CYS A 12 7.69 12.02 -12.70
C CYS A 12 6.44 12.88 -12.92
N CYS A 13 5.37 12.26 -13.40
CA CYS A 13 4.06 12.87 -13.64
C CYS A 13 3.99 13.90 -14.77
N SER A 14 4.01 13.44 -16.03
CA SER A 14 3.41 14.22 -17.12
C SER A 14 1.89 14.08 -17.05
N SER A 15 1.20 15.21 -16.84
CA SER A 15 -0.26 15.33 -16.93
C SER A 15 -0.74 14.91 -18.30
N LEU A 16 -1.33 13.76 -18.43
CA LEU A 16 -2.17 13.37 -19.54
C LEU A 16 -3.61 13.70 -19.15
N SER A 17 -4.24 14.59 -19.93
CA SER A 17 -5.67 14.87 -19.88
C SER A 17 -6.42 13.68 -20.52
N GLY A 18 -6.66 12.69 -19.72
CA GLY A 18 -7.46 11.50 -19.96
C GLY A 18 -7.65 10.85 -18.59
N SER A 19 -8.79 10.25 -18.35
CA SER A 19 -9.10 9.55 -17.10
C SER A 19 -8.04 8.47 -16.85
N THR A 20 -6.95 8.81 -16.16
CA THR A 20 -5.84 7.90 -15.90
C THR A 20 -5.96 7.38 -14.50
N THR A 21 -6.25 6.11 -14.37
CA THR A 21 -6.21 5.40 -13.07
C THR A 21 -4.76 5.04 -12.77
N VAL A 22 -4.30 5.41 -11.59
CA VAL A 22 -2.94 5.12 -11.13
C VAL A 22 -3.01 3.98 -10.12
N ILE A 23 -2.37 2.85 -10.43
CA ILE A 23 -2.10 1.80 -9.46
C ILE A 23 -0.65 1.94 -9.06
N HIS A 24 -0.40 2.11 -7.77
CA HIS A 24 0.94 2.18 -7.21
C HIS A 24 1.31 0.84 -6.57
N PHE A 25 2.47 0.35 -6.94
CA PHE A 25 3.06 -0.86 -6.40
C PHE A 25 4.20 -0.47 -5.45
N MET A 26 4.37 -1.14 -4.33
CA MET A 26 5.61 -1.02 -3.54
C MET A 26 6.87 -1.41 -4.35
N ASN A 27 6.70 -2.02 -5.52
CA ASN A 27 7.76 -2.42 -6.43
C ASN A 27 7.67 -1.79 -7.85
N GLY A 28 6.90 -0.74 -8.05
CA GLY A 28 6.82 -0.05 -9.34
C GLY A 28 5.51 0.73 -9.52
N SER A 29 5.61 1.97 -9.96
CA SER A 29 4.43 2.74 -10.38
C SER A 29 4.13 2.41 -11.84
N PHE A 30 3.10 1.61 -12.07
CA PHE A 30 2.53 1.45 -13.40
C PHE A 30 1.34 2.39 -13.56
N THR A 31 1.46 3.37 -14.44
CA THR A 31 0.30 4.08 -14.96
C THR A 31 -0.33 3.20 -16.03
N MET A 32 -1.30 2.41 -15.64
CA MET A 32 -2.14 1.69 -16.59
C MET A 32 -3.46 2.44 -16.76
N ASP A 33 -3.98 2.45 -17.97
CA ASP A 33 -5.34 2.94 -18.17
C ASP A 33 -6.35 1.99 -17.49
N PRO A 34 -7.53 2.48 -17.06
CA PRO A 34 -8.51 1.70 -16.32
C PRO A 34 -8.94 0.41 -17.03
N ASP A 35 -8.97 0.41 -18.35
CA ASP A 35 -9.40 -0.75 -19.15
C ASP A 35 -8.31 -1.81 -19.20
N THR A 36 -7.05 -1.41 -19.26
CA THR A 36 -5.90 -2.32 -19.16
C THR A 36 -5.87 -2.99 -17.78
N ILE A 37 -6.16 -2.26 -16.70
CA ILE A 37 -6.25 -2.81 -15.34
C ILE A 37 -7.41 -3.80 -15.23
N ARG A 38 -8.58 -3.45 -15.74
CA ARG A 38 -9.76 -4.34 -15.76
C ARG A 38 -9.49 -5.64 -16.53
N GLN A 39 -8.71 -5.56 -17.60
CA GLN A 39 -8.30 -6.72 -18.39
C GLN A 39 -7.21 -7.56 -17.71
N ALA A 40 -6.27 -6.93 -16.98
CA ALA A 40 -5.18 -7.61 -16.29
C ALA A 40 -5.63 -8.31 -15.00
N ILE A 41 -6.67 -7.79 -14.32
CA ILE A 41 -7.21 -8.36 -13.08
C ILE A 41 -8.41 -9.24 -13.40
N SER A 42 -8.13 -10.52 -13.70
CA SER A 42 -9.18 -11.52 -13.71
C SER A 42 -9.52 -11.96 -12.29
N PHE A 43 -10.77 -11.78 -11.88
CA PHE A 43 -11.28 -12.27 -10.61
C PHE A 43 -11.66 -13.74 -10.71
N SER A 44 -11.18 -14.54 -9.76
CA SER A 44 -11.63 -15.93 -9.59
C SER A 44 -13.11 -15.98 -9.16
N GLN A 45 -13.72 -17.15 -9.25
CA GLN A 45 -15.12 -17.34 -8.82
C GLN A 45 -15.30 -16.98 -7.33
N ALA A 46 -14.35 -17.36 -6.47
CA ALA A 46 -14.40 -17.04 -5.03
C ALA A 46 -14.30 -15.54 -4.76
N GLU A 47 -13.41 -14.83 -5.48
CA GLU A 47 -13.26 -13.39 -5.38
C GLU A 47 -14.51 -12.65 -5.86
N LYS A 48 -15.15 -13.10 -6.95
CA LYS A 48 -16.42 -12.56 -7.42
C LYS A 48 -17.52 -12.72 -6.38
N ALA A 49 -17.65 -13.89 -5.77
CA ALA A 49 -18.63 -14.13 -4.71
C ALA A 49 -18.38 -13.25 -3.47
N MET A 50 -17.10 -13.02 -3.13
CA MET A 50 -16.74 -12.08 -2.06
C MET A 50 -17.14 -10.65 -2.40
N ILE A 51 -16.84 -10.17 -3.61
CA ILE A 51 -17.19 -8.82 -4.08
C ILE A 51 -18.71 -8.62 -4.04
N GLU A 52 -19.47 -9.58 -4.57
CA GLU A 52 -20.94 -9.56 -4.57
C GLU A 52 -21.52 -9.48 -3.15
N ARG A 53 -20.92 -10.21 -2.19
CA ARG A 53 -21.36 -10.21 -0.79
C ARG A 53 -21.31 -8.83 -0.15
N PHE A 54 -20.31 -8.01 -0.48
CA PHE A 54 -20.15 -6.69 0.11
C PHE A 54 -20.84 -5.57 -0.67
N GLY A 55 -21.30 -5.83 -1.90
CA GLY A 55 -22.07 -4.88 -2.70
C GLY A 55 -21.31 -3.61 -3.09
N LEU A 56 -19.99 -3.65 -3.11
CA LEU A 56 -19.14 -2.54 -3.52
C LEU A 56 -18.71 -2.70 -4.99
N PRO A 57 -18.32 -1.62 -5.68
CA PRO A 57 -17.71 -1.72 -7.01
C PRO A 57 -16.51 -2.66 -7.00
N ALA A 58 -16.37 -3.50 -8.00
CA ALA A 58 -15.28 -4.48 -8.07
C ALA A 58 -13.88 -3.85 -7.98
N GLU A 59 -13.72 -2.65 -8.53
CA GLU A 59 -12.47 -1.88 -8.49
C GLU A 59 -12.02 -1.53 -7.07
N THR A 60 -12.98 -1.41 -6.13
CA THR A 60 -12.68 -1.17 -4.71
C THR A 60 -11.82 -2.27 -4.10
N PHE A 61 -11.94 -3.51 -4.62
CA PHE A 61 -11.21 -4.67 -4.10
C PHE A 61 -9.84 -4.85 -4.72
N ILE A 62 -9.46 -4.07 -5.73
CA ILE A 62 -8.15 -4.19 -6.40
C ILE A 62 -6.99 -4.17 -5.41
N PRO A 63 -6.86 -3.20 -4.49
CA PRO A 63 -5.76 -3.19 -3.53
C PRO A 63 -5.73 -4.44 -2.65
N LEU A 64 -6.89 -4.87 -2.15
CA LEU A 64 -7.00 -6.07 -1.32
C LEU A 64 -6.54 -7.32 -2.07
N LEU A 65 -6.99 -7.50 -3.30
CA LEU A 65 -6.65 -8.67 -4.10
C LEU A 65 -5.17 -8.68 -4.51
N LEU A 66 -4.60 -7.53 -4.78
CA LEU A 66 -3.17 -7.40 -5.02
C LEU A 66 -2.37 -7.73 -3.76
N SER A 67 -2.75 -7.18 -2.61
CA SER A 67 -2.11 -7.51 -1.33
C SER A 67 -2.19 -9.01 -1.00
N LEU A 68 -3.35 -9.65 -1.22
CA LEU A 68 -3.51 -11.09 -1.04
C LEU A 68 -2.64 -11.93 -1.99
N ARG A 69 -2.46 -11.50 -3.24
CA ARG A 69 -1.75 -12.26 -4.28
C ARG A 69 -0.23 -12.06 -4.26
N THR A 70 0.20 -10.84 -3.98
CA THR A 70 1.61 -10.43 -4.11
C THR A 70 2.25 -10.02 -2.79
N GLY A 71 1.44 -9.81 -1.76
CA GLY A 71 1.88 -9.24 -0.49
C GLY A 71 2.01 -7.71 -0.55
N GLY A 72 2.27 -7.11 0.62
CA GLY A 72 2.52 -5.66 0.75
C GLY A 72 1.29 -4.79 0.80
N ASP A 73 1.54 -3.49 0.86
CA ASP A 73 0.52 -2.46 0.88
C ASP A 73 0.23 -1.99 -0.54
N TRP A 74 -0.99 -1.55 -0.79
CA TRP A 74 -1.45 -1.18 -2.12
C TRP A 74 -2.48 -0.07 -2.08
N SER A 75 -2.48 0.81 -3.07
CA SER A 75 -3.52 1.81 -3.26
C SER A 75 -4.13 1.74 -4.66
N TYR A 76 -5.36 2.18 -4.74
CA TYR A 76 -6.09 2.37 -5.98
C TYR A 76 -6.91 3.65 -5.90
N ALA A 77 -6.76 4.52 -6.89
CA ALA A 77 -7.52 5.74 -7.01
C ALA A 77 -8.03 5.93 -8.44
N SER A 78 -9.33 6.15 -8.57
CA SER A 78 -10.02 6.58 -9.78
C SER A 78 -10.93 7.76 -9.47
N GLU A 79 -11.71 8.23 -10.45
CA GLU A 79 -12.68 9.29 -10.23
C GLU A 79 -13.78 8.92 -9.22
N ILE A 80 -14.09 7.63 -9.12
CA ILE A 80 -15.23 7.12 -8.31
C ILE A 80 -14.80 6.28 -7.11
N VAL A 81 -13.58 5.74 -7.10
CA VAL A 81 -13.11 4.83 -6.04
C VAL A 81 -11.75 5.28 -5.54
N ARG A 82 -11.63 5.39 -4.22
CA ARG A 82 -10.36 5.56 -3.53
C ARG A 82 -10.27 4.46 -2.47
N ALA A 83 -9.23 3.65 -2.53
CA ALA A 83 -9.05 2.55 -1.59
C ALA A 83 -7.57 2.26 -1.35
N ILE A 84 -7.23 1.89 -0.11
CA ILE A 84 -5.92 1.36 0.26
C ILE A 84 -6.09 -0.02 0.90
N ALA A 85 -5.12 -0.89 0.70
CA ALA A 85 -4.99 -2.14 1.43
C ALA A 85 -3.69 -2.10 2.23
N ILE A 86 -3.79 -2.22 3.54
CA ILE A 86 -2.65 -2.19 4.47
C ILE A 86 -2.50 -3.56 5.10
N MET A 87 -1.31 -4.14 4.95
CA MET A 87 -0.98 -5.45 5.48
C MET A 87 -0.29 -5.34 6.84
N ASP A 88 -0.81 -6.06 7.81
CA ASP A 88 -0.17 -6.29 9.10
C ASP A 88 0.19 -7.76 9.27
N LYS A 89 1.41 -8.03 9.72
CA LYS A 89 1.94 -9.39 9.87
C LYS A 89 2.31 -9.67 11.30
N THR A 90 1.78 -10.76 11.84
CA THR A 90 2.10 -11.25 13.17
C THR A 90 2.63 -12.67 13.08
N THR A 91 3.86 -12.89 13.54
CA THR A 91 4.41 -14.24 13.68
C THR A 91 3.96 -14.84 15.01
N VAL A 92 3.29 -15.97 14.93
CA VAL A 92 2.93 -16.82 16.08
C VAL A 92 3.92 -17.96 16.11
N TYR A 93 4.67 -18.09 17.18
CA TYR A 93 5.66 -19.15 17.36
C TYR A 93 5.42 -19.91 18.67
N ASP A 94 5.42 -21.22 18.58
CA ASP A 94 5.30 -22.14 19.71
C ASP A 94 6.69 -22.64 20.07
N GLU A 95 7.22 -22.16 21.20
CA GLU A 95 8.58 -22.51 21.67
C GLU A 95 8.68 -23.99 22.07
N GLU A 96 7.60 -24.59 22.57
CA GLU A 96 7.61 -25.99 23.03
C GLU A 96 7.71 -26.97 21.83
N HIS A 97 6.97 -26.68 20.77
CA HIS A 97 6.93 -27.55 19.58
C HIS A 97 7.88 -27.09 18.47
N HIS A 98 8.60 -25.97 18.67
CA HIS A 98 9.47 -25.35 17.66
C HIS A 98 8.80 -25.14 16.31
N LYS A 99 7.53 -24.69 16.33
CA LYS A 99 6.72 -24.46 15.14
C LYS A 99 6.04 -23.11 15.21
N GLY A 100 5.88 -22.50 14.03
CA GLY A 100 5.19 -21.23 13.95
C GLY A 100 4.58 -20.98 12.58
N TYR A 101 3.80 -19.93 12.52
CA TYR A 101 3.25 -19.42 11.26
C TYR A 101 3.13 -17.90 11.33
N THR A 102 3.07 -17.27 10.17
CA THR A 102 2.77 -15.85 10.08
C THR A 102 1.31 -15.68 9.69
N ARG A 103 0.56 -15.01 10.54
CA ARG A 103 -0.79 -14.54 10.26
C ARG A 103 -0.69 -13.19 9.57
N GLU A 104 -1.38 -13.03 8.47
CA GLU A 104 -1.49 -11.77 7.77
C GLU A 104 -2.91 -11.23 7.94
N GLU A 105 -3.00 -9.96 8.33
CA GLU A 105 -4.25 -9.20 8.35
C GLU A 105 -4.14 -8.07 7.35
N ILE A 106 -5.08 -8.01 6.40
CA ILE A 106 -5.10 -6.97 5.36
C ILE A 106 -6.35 -6.14 5.55
N PHE A 107 -6.16 -4.85 5.75
CA PHE A 107 -7.24 -3.89 5.94
C PHE A 107 -7.50 -3.15 4.63
N LEU A 108 -8.60 -3.46 3.97
CA LEU A 108 -9.11 -2.66 2.85
C LEU A 108 -9.89 -1.48 3.41
N ILE A 109 -9.39 -0.28 3.17
CA ILE A 109 -9.97 0.97 3.67
C ILE A 109 -10.48 1.75 2.48
N VAL A 110 -11.80 1.90 2.38
CA VAL A 110 -12.45 2.64 1.29
C VAL A 110 -12.62 4.11 1.70
N ASN A 111 -12.32 5.01 0.79
CA ASN A 111 -12.33 6.46 1.03
C ASN A 111 -11.53 6.84 2.30
N PRO A 112 -10.25 6.43 2.39
CA PRO A 112 -9.45 6.61 3.59
C PRO A 112 -9.26 8.08 3.93
N THR A 113 -9.33 8.38 5.23
CA THR A 113 -9.04 9.70 5.80
C THR A 113 -8.24 9.51 7.07
N VAL A 114 -7.07 10.13 7.16
CA VAL A 114 -6.26 10.14 8.38
C VAL A 114 -6.91 11.07 9.40
N LEU A 115 -7.24 10.53 10.57
CA LEU A 115 -7.84 11.27 11.68
C LEU A 115 -6.79 11.78 12.66
N GLU A 116 -5.82 10.93 12.97
CA GLU A 116 -4.77 11.20 13.95
C GLU A 116 -3.44 10.65 13.43
N SER A 117 -2.36 11.36 13.72
CA SER A 117 -1.00 10.97 13.35
C SER A 117 -0.05 11.35 14.48
N GLU A 118 0.68 10.39 15.04
CA GLU A 118 1.53 10.58 16.21
C GLU A 118 2.93 10.00 16.01
N GLY A 119 3.91 10.70 16.60
CA GLY A 119 5.31 10.33 16.57
C GLY A 119 5.94 10.48 15.20
N VAL A 120 7.27 10.41 15.15
CA VAL A 120 8.03 10.48 13.91
C VAL A 120 9.10 9.41 13.91
N VAL A 121 9.16 8.62 12.86
CA VAL A 121 10.21 7.63 12.61
C VAL A 121 10.89 7.96 11.30
N THR A 122 12.19 8.14 11.36
CA THR A 122 13.03 8.33 10.17
C THR A 122 13.46 6.97 9.64
N ARG A 123 13.15 6.66 8.39
CA ARG A 123 13.44 5.37 7.78
C ARG A 123 13.81 5.47 6.31
N LEU A 124 14.44 4.43 5.80
CA LEU A 124 14.72 4.30 4.37
C LEU A 124 13.56 3.56 3.69
N GLU A 125 12.96 4.20 2.69
CA GLU A 125 11.93 3.61 1.84
C GLU A 125 12.35 3.61 0.38
N LYS A 126 11.78 2.72 -0.38
CA LYS A 126 11.90 2.66 -1.83
C LYS A 126 10.50 2.58 -2.41
N CYS A 127 10.17 3.52 -3.27
CA CYS A 127 8.91 3.52 -3.98
C CYS A 127 9.12 2.89 -5.37
N GLY A 128 8.37 1.84 -5.64
CA GLY A 128 8.27 1.29 -6.97
C GLY A 128 9.59 0.92 -7.63
N GLU A 129 9.72 1.32 -8.89
CA GLU A 129 10.92 1.10 -9.72
C GLU A 129 12.05 2.11 -9.46
N GLU A 130 11.91 2.97 -8.47
CA GLU A 130 12.97 3.90 -8.15
C GLU A 130 14.28 3.16 -7.82
N GLU A 131 15.39 3.63 -8.41
CA GLU A 131 16.70 3.00 -8.21
C GLU A 131 17.23 3.24 -6.79
N VAL A 132 16.81 4.34 -6.16
CA VAL A 132 17.42 4.83 -4.91
C VAL A 132 16.39 4.84 -3.78
N ARG A 133 16.83 4.33 -2.62
CA ARG A 133 16.06 4.46 -1.38
C ARG A 133 16.13 5.89 -0.86
N MET A 134 15.01 6.37 -0.34
CA MET A 134 14.86 7.70 0.23
C MET A 134 14.74 7.62 1.74
N LEU A 135 15.46 8.49 2.46
CA LEU A 135 15.27 8.71 3.89
C LEU A 135 14.04 9.61 4.07
N VAL A 136 13.00 9.07 4.66
CA VAL A 136 11.72 9.74 4.87
C VAL A 136 11.33 9.74 6.34
N ASN A 137 10.46 10.67 6.71
CA ASN A 137 9.82 10.68 8.01
C ASN A 137 8.42 10.11 7.91
N ARG A 138 8.10 9.16 8.80
CA ARG A 138 6.78 8.51 8.86
C ARG A 138 6.18 8.62 10.26
N PRO A 139 4.86 8.73 10.39
CA PRO A 139 4.22 8.67 11.69
C PRO A 139 4.39 7.29 12.31
N TYR A 140 4.69 7.22 13.59
CA TYR A 140 4.78 5.94 14.31
C TYR A 140 3.41 5.30 14.53
N ARG A 141 2.37 6.13 14.73
CA ARG A 141 0.98 5.69 14.87
C ARG A 141 0.07 6.53 14.00
N VAL A 142 -0.90 5.87 13.37
CA VAL A 142 -1.90 6.52 12.53
C VAL A 142 -3.27 5.94 12.86
N LYS A 143 -4.28 6.80 12.99
CA LYS A 143 -5.68 6.40 13.06
C LYS A 143 -6.38 6.83 11.78
N VAL A 144 -7.02 5.89 11.13
CA VAL A 144 -7.66 6.07 9.82
C VAL A 144 -9.14 5.78 9.91
N LYS A 145 -9.94 6.58 9.23
CA LYS A 145 -11.35 6.33 8.97
C LYS A 145 -11.50 5.85 7.53
N GLY A 146 -12.45 4.94 7.31
CA GLY A 146 -12.90 4.50 5.97
C GLY A 146 -14.37 4.13 5.99
N ASP A 147 -14.97 4.07 4.82
CA ASP A 147 -16.36 3.68 4.66
C ASP A 147 -16.55 2.87 3.36
N PRO A 148 -16.67 1.52 3.51
CA PRO A 148 -16.38 0.71 4.71
C PRO A 148 -14.89 0.43 4.93
N ILE A 149 -14.57 -0.23 6.06
CA ILE A 149 -13.30 -0.93 6.27
C ILE A 149 -13.61 -2.43 6.28
N LEU A 150 -12.92 -3.20 5.43
CA LEU A 150 -12.95 -4.65 5.44
C LEU A 150 -11.62 -5.18 5.96
N ARG A 151 -11.65 -6.29 6.69
CA ARG A 151 -10.46 -6.98 7.18
C ARG A 151 -10.41 -8.39 6.60
N ALA A 152 -9.37 -8.70 5.86
CA ALA A 152 -9.06 -10.06 5.43
C ALA A 152 -8.00 -10.66 6.36
N ILE A 153 -8.25 -11.85 6.89
CA ILE A 153 -7.32 -12.60 7.75
C ILE A 153 -6.91 -13.85 6.99
N VAL A 154 -5.61 -13.97 6.75
CA VAL A 154 -5.00 -15.16 6.14
C VAL A 154 -4.35 -16.00 7.22
N ILE A 155 -4.79 -17.24 7.38
CA ILE A 155 -4.23 -18.22 8.31
C ILE A 155 -3.65 -19.37 7.49
N PRO A 156 -2.33 -19.38 7.25
CA PRO A 156 -1.71 -20.35 6.34
C PRO A 156 -1.91 -21.80 6.78
N THR A 157 -1.94 -22.07 8.08
CA THR A 157 -2.13 -23.41 8.65
C THR A 157 -3.53 -23.96 8.40
N GLU A 158 -4.53 -23.10 8.26
CA GLU A 158 -5.92 -23.47 7.97
C GLU A 158 -6.22 -23.43 6.48
N GLN A 159 -5.37 -22.81 5.66
CA GLN A 159 -5.57 -22.54 4.23
C GLN A 159 -6.88 -21.76 3.96
N VAL A 160 -7.21 -20.83 4.86
CA VAL A 160 -8.46 -20.04 4.83
C VAL A 160 -8.15 -18.57 4.79
N ILE A 161 -8.92 -17.84 3.98
CA ILE A 161 -9.01 -16.37 4.01
C ILE A 161 -10.39 -16.01 4.54
N ARG A 162 -10.45 -15.30 5.65
CA ARG A 162 -11.70 -14.78 6.23
C ARG A 162 -11.79 -13.29 5.95
N VAL A 163 -12.91 -12.83 5.42
CA VAL A 163 -13.12 -11.40 5.14
C VAL A 163 -14.36 -10.93 5.87
N ASP A 164 -14.18 -9.93 6.74
CA ASP A 164 -15.21 -9.36 7.59
C ASP A 164 -15.25 -7.83 7.45
N SER A 165 -16.44 -7.24 7.64
CA SER A 165 -16.56 -5.79 7.79
C SER A 165 -16.16 -5.37 9.19
N LEU A 166 -15.31 -4.35 9.30
CA LEU A 166 -14.88 -3.81 10.59
C LEU A 166 -15.92 -2.79 11.08
N PRO A 167 -16.56 -3.02 12.24
CA PRO A 167 -17.51 -2.08 12.77
C PRO A 167 -16.86 -0.75 13.19
N GLY A 168 -17.62 0.34 13.08
CA GLY A 168 -17.15 1.67 13.51
C GLY A 168 -16.34 2.44 12.48
N GLY A 169 -15.95 1.83 11.36
CA GLY A 169 -15.31 2.51 10.25
C GLY A 169 -13.99 3.22 10.61
N GLN A 170 -13.31 2.79 11.66
CA GLN A 170 -12.01 3.33 12.09
C GLN A 170 -11.06 2.20 12.49
N VAL A 171 -9.77 2.41 12.20
CA VAL A 171 -8.69 1.49 12.57
C VAL A 171 -7.44 2.27 12.93
N SER A 172 -6.65 1.76 13.88
CA SER A 172 -5.36 2.34 14.27
C SER A 172 -4.24 1.39 13.91
N PHE A 173 -3.19 1.95 13.32
CA PHE A 173 -1.97 1.24 12.94
C PHE A 173 -0.77 1.77 13.72
N THR A 174 0.23 0.92 13.94
CA THR A 174 1.46 1.29 14.65
C THR A 174 2.66 0.64 13.94
N GLY A 175 3.78 1.35 13.87
CA GLY A 175 4.99 0.83 13.22
C GLY A 175 4.84 0.66 11.72
N SER A 176 5.21 -0.51 11.18
CA SER A 176 5.27 -0.75 9.73
C SER A 176 3.94 -0.49 9.02
N SER A 177 2.83 -0.92 9.60
CA SER A 177 1.50 -0.69 9.02
C SER A 177 1.12 0.79 9.00
N ALA A 178 1.53 1.58 10.03
CA ALA A 178 1.33 3.03 10.03
C ALA A 178 2.16 3.73 8.93
N TYR A 179 3.38 3.23 8.68
CA TYR A 179 4.22 3.72 7.59
C TYR A 179 3.60 3.42 6.22
N GLY A 180 3.04 2.22 6.06
CA GLY A 180 2.30 1.81 4.87
C GLY A 180 1.11 2.74 4.59
N VAL A 181 0.31 3.04 5.61
CA VAL A 181 -0.80 4.02 5.46
C VAL A 181 -0.30 5.35 4.91
N ALA A 182 0.74 5.93 5.53
CA ALA A 182 1.26 7.23 5.10
C ALA A 182 1.78 7.19 3.65
N HIS A 183 2.47 6.10 3.29
CA HIS A 183 3.01 5.88 1.95
C HIS A 183 1.89 5.78 0.89
N GLU A 184 0.88 4.93 1.13
CA GLU A 184 -0.22 4.74 0.19
C GLU A 184 -1.13 5.97 0.07
N MET A 185 -1.26 6.76 1.14
CA MET A 185 -1.97 8.03 1.10
C MET A 185 -1.25 9.06 0.21
N GLU A 186 0.09 9.17 0.30
CA GLU A 186 0.88 10.03 -0.60
C GLU A 186 0.66 9.63 -2.07
N HIS A 187 0.68 8.34 -2.39
CA HIS A 187 0.39 7.86 -3.73
C HIS A 187 -1.01 8.27 -4.22
N MET A 188 -2.03 8.12 -3.38
CA MET A 188 -3.39 8.52 -3.74
C MET A 188 -3.54 10.02 -3.96
N GLU A 189 -2.74 10.82 -3.27
CA GLU A 189 -2.72 12.28 -3.41
C GLU A 189 -1.78 12.75 -4.52
N LYS A 190 -1.13 11.80 -5.23
CA LYS A 190 -0.15 12.07 -6.30
C LYS A 190 1.01 12.94 -5.81
N GLN A 191 1.39 12.76 -4.54
CA GLN A 191 2.53 13.45 -3.96
C GLN A 191 3.81 12.65 -4.23
N ASP A 192 4.88 13.35 -4.58
CA ASP A 192 6.20 12.74 -4.63
C ASP A 192 6.68 12.46 -3.20
N ILE A 193 7.33 11.32 -3.00
CA ILE A 193 7.93 11.01 -1.71
C ILE A 193 9.07 12.01 -1.45
N ALA A 194 8.83 12.94 -0.55
CA ALA A 194 9.84 13.91 -0.15
C ALA A 194 10.83 13.28 0.82
N GLY A 195 12.11 13.22 0.44
CA GLY A 195 13.13 12.60 1.28
C GLY A 195 14.56 12.92 0.85
N ILE A 196 15.53 12.41 1.61
CA ILE A 196 16.95 12.51 1.30
C ILE A 196 17.39 11.20 0.63
N PRO A 197 17.90 11.23 -0.61
CA PRO A 197 18.33 10.02 -1.28
C PRO A 197 19.53 9.37 -0.60
N LEU A 198 19.57 8.04 -0.55
CA LEU A 198 20.62 7.28 0.14
C LEU A 198 22.04 7.63 -0.34
N TYR A 199 22.22 7.97 -1.62
CA TYR A 199 23.53 8.36 -2.15
C TYR A 199 24.05 9.69 -1.58
N ALA A 200 23.25 10.48 -0.90
CA ALA A 200 23.68 11.68 -0.17
C ALA A 200 24.30 11.36 1.21
N PHE A 201 24.26 10.07 1.64
CA PHE A 201 24.83 9.65 2.91
C PHE A 201 26.35 9.56 2.82
N GLN A 202 26.99 9.86 3.94
CA GLN A 202 28.45 9.74 4.06
C GLN A 202 28.84 8.35 4.60
N TYR A 203 29.80 7.72 3.95
CA TYR A 203 30.46 6.55 4.51
C TYR A 203 31.49 7.00 5.57
N ARG A 204 31.49 6.34 6.71
CA ARG A 204 32.50 6.51 7.75
C ARG A 204 33.16 5.16 7.98
N TRP A 205 34.51 5.19 8.13
CA TRP A 205 35.34 4.03 8.37
C TRP A 205 35.93 4.20 9.76
N ASP A 206 35.72 3.24 10.66
CA ASP A 206 36.35 3.17 11.98
C ASP A 206 37.70 2.44 11.89
#